data_d5baca9f653840d88b111efc285d4eb9
#
_entry.id   d5baca9f653840d88b111efc285d4eb9
#
_cell.length_a   1.000
_cell.length_b   1.000
_cell.length_c   1.000
_cell.angle_alpha   90.00
_cell.angle_beta   90.00
_cell.angle_gamma   90.00
#
_symmetry.space_group_name_H-M   'P 1'
#
loop_
_entity.id
_entity.type
_entity.pdbx_description
1 polymer ?
#
loop_
_entity_poly.entity_id
_entity_poly.type
_entity_poly.pdbx_seq_one_letter_code
_entity_poly.pdbx_strand_id
1 'polypeptide(L)'
;MVKANKSKVLHGDFWPGNVLFLDGEISGVIDWEDCEFGDPLLELAITRYDLLCMCGQECMDVFTDTYLSKSGIDSTYLPVYELIAALRPAGKISEWAGGWHDLGRADINHDIMLACHKKFRQNALASMLR
;
A
#
# COMPACT_ATOMS: atom_id res chain seq x y z
N MET A 1 -13.76 5.09 23.39
CA MET A 1 -13.19 6.20 22.58
C MET A 1 -12.00 5.64 21.84
N VAL A 2 -12.05 5.56 20.52
CA VAL A 2 -10.95 5.00 19.72
C VAL A 2 -9.82 6.02 19.73
N LYS A 3 -8.63 5.55 20.08
CA LYS A 3 -7.44 6.41 20.18
C LYS A 3 -6.78 6.47 18.79
N ALA A 4 -6.75 7.65 18.18
CA ALA A 4 -5.98 7.86 16.95
C ALA A 4 -4.50 7.55 17.21
N ASN A 5 -3.82 6.96 16.23
CA ASN A 5 -2.39 6.78 16.29
C ASN A 5 -1.67 8.14 16.35
N LYS A 6 -0.50 8.15 16.96
CA LYS A 6 0.34 9.36 16.91
C LYS A 6 0.81 9.56 15.48
N SER A 7 0.66 10.79 14.99
CA SER A 7 1.18 11.17 13.67
C SER A 7 2.68 10.91 13.56
N LYS A 8 3.07 10.47 12.38
CA LYS A 8 4.45 10.17 11.97
C LYS A 8 4.75 10.87 10.66
N VAL A 9 6.03 10.96 10.32
CA VAL A 9 6.43 11.29 8.95
C VAL A 9 6.13 10.07 8.10
N LEU A 10 5.31 10.28 7.07
CA LEU A 10 4.95 9.28 6.08
C LEU A 10 5.76 9.56 4.81
N HIS A 11 6.19 8.52 4.14
CA HIS A 11 6.84 8.64 2.82
C HIS A 11 5.83 9.11 1.76
N GLY A 12 4.59 8.64 1.86
CA GLY A 12 3.48 9.00 0.98
C GLY A 12 3.37 8.14 -0.28
N ASP A 13 4.45 7.47 -0.67
CA ASP A 13 4.51 6.55 -1.81
C ASP A 13 5.47 5.38 -1.55
N PHE A 14 5.32 4.74 -0.38
CA PHE A 14 6.19 3.64 0.01
C PHE A 14 5.73 2.32 -0.64
N TRP A 15 6.48 1.91 -1.66
CA TRP A 15 6.30 0.65 -2.36
C TRP A 15 7.67 0.09 -2.77
N PRO A 16 7.80 -1.20 -3.14
CA PRO A 16 9.11 -1.81 -3.42
C PRO A 16 9.95 -1.12 -4.48
N GLY A 17 9.32 -0.41 -5.45
CA GLY A 17 10.04 0.35 -6.48
C GLY A 17 10.82 1.56 -5.95
N ASN A 18 10.48 2.04 -4.74
CA ASN A 18 11.19 3.15 -4.08
C ASN A 18 12.18 2.67 -3.01
N VAL A 19 12.44 1.36 -2.93
CA VAL A 19 13.41 0.77 -2.01
C VAL A 19 14.63 0.27 -2.79
N LEU A 20 15.80 0.79 -2.45
CA LEU A 20 17.06 0.40 -3.07
C LEU A 20 17.73 -0.69 -2.26
N PHE A 21 18.31 -1.66 -2.96
CA PHE A 21 19.07 -2.76 -2.38
C PHE A 21 20.50 -2.74 -2.90
N LEU A 22 21.45 -3.05 -2.01
CA LEU A 22 22.85 -3.27 -2.34
C LEU A 22 23.30 -4.52 -1.58
N ASP A 23 23.85 -5.51 -2.28
CA ASP A 23 24.34 -6.77 -1.69
C ASP A 23 23.31 -7.50 -0.81
N GLY A 24 22.01 -7.39 -1.18
CA GLY A 24 20.91 -8.03 -0.44
C GLY A 24 20.38 -7.24 0.76
N GLU A 25 20.97 -6.09 1.06
CA GLU A 25 20.56 -5.21 2.15
C GLU A 25 19.85 -3.95 1.60
N ILE A 26 18.93 -3.39 2.39
CA ILE A 26 18.33 -2.09 2.04
C ILE A 26 19.41 -1.01 2.16
N SER A 27 19.68 -0.32 1.05
CA SER A 27 20.65 0.76 0.98
C SER A 27 20.01 2.16 0.99
N GLY A 28 18.73 2.26 0.68
CA GLY A 28 18.03 3.55 0.70
C GLY A 28 16.55 3.44 0.35
N VAL A 29 15.84 4.49 0.68
CA VAL A 29 14.45 4.74 0.25
C VAL A 29 14.45 6.08 -0.45
N ILE A 30 13.91 6.12 -1.67
CA ILE A 30 13.92 7.28 -2.56
C ILE A 30 12.51 7.79 -2.82
N ASP A 31 12.40 8.93 -3.51
CA ASP A 31 11.13 9.50 -3.98
C ASP A 31 10.22 9.97 -2.84
N TRP A 32 10.74 10.90 -2.04
CA TRP A 32 10.07 11.48 -0.87
C TRP A 32 9.22 12.72 -1.20
N GLU A 33 8.89 12.96 -2.46
CA GLU A 33 8.17 14.16 -2.88
C GLU A 33 6.74 14.28 -2.29
N ASP A 34 6.10 13.14 -2.01
CA ASP A 34 4.77 13.05 -1.41
C ASP A 34 4.79 12.95 0.13
N CYS A 35 5.94 13.19 0.74
CA CYS A 35 6.11 13.03 2.18
C CYS A 35 5.20 14.00 2.95
N GLU A 36 4.53 13.46 3.95
CA GLU A 36 3.60 14.22 4.80
C GLU A 36 3.66 13.76 6.25
N PHE A 37 2.99 14.49 7.14
CA PHE A 37 2.87 14.15 8.56
C PHE A 37 1.43 13.71 8.84
N GLY A 38 1.24 12.43 9.21
CA GLY A 38 -0.10 11.88 9.36
C GLY A 38 -0.17 10.56 10.13
N ASP A 39 -1.34 9.92 10.09
CA ASP A 39 -1.53 8.60 10.69
C ASP A 39 -0.79 7.53 9.88
N PRO A 40 0.08 6.71 10.53
CA PRO A 40 0.85 5.66 9.84
C PRO A 40 -0.03 4.60 9.16
N LEU A 41 -1.32 4.49 9.49
CA LEU A 41 -2.24 3.60 8.79
C LEU A 41 -2.44 3.99 7.32
N LEU A 42 -2.32 5.29 6.98
CA LEU A 42 -2.41 5.72 5.59
C LEU A 42 -1.27 5.14 4.76
N GLU A 43 -0.04 5.23 5.25
CA GLU A 43 1.12 4.64 4.57
C GLU A 43 1.01 3.12 4.46
N LEU A 44 0.63 2.46 5.56
CA LEU A 44 0.40 1.03 5.55
C LEU A 44 -0.64 0.62 4.51
N ALA A 45 -1.76 1.35 4.42
CA ALA A 45 -2.83 1.08 3.45
C ALA A 45 -2.37 1.27 2.00
N ILE A 46 -1.59 2.32 1.72
CA ILE A 46 -1.00 2.57 0.40
C ILE A 46 -0.08 1.41 0.00
N THR A 47 0.85 1.06 0.87
CA THR A 47 1.80 -0.05 0.62
C THR A 47 1.08 -1.38 0.44
N ARG A 48 0.03 -1.65 1.21
CA ARG A 48 -0.78 -2.87 1.09
C ARG A 48 -1.42 -3.00 -0.29
N TYR A 49 -1.96 -1.91 -0.84
CA TYR A 49 -2.51 -1.92 -2.19
C TYR A 49 -1.46 -2.30 -3.23
N ASP A 50 -0.30 -1.66 -3.18
CA ASP A 50 0.78 -1.92 -4.13
C ASP A 50 1.30 -3.36 -4.02
N LEU A 51 1.48 -3.87 -2.81
CA LEU A 51 1.90 -5.25 -2.58
C LEU A 51 0.86 -6.26 -3.06
N LEU A 52 -0.43 -6.01 -2.86
CA LEU A 52 -1.49 -6.87 -3.38
C LEU A 52 -1.42 -7.01 -4.91
N CYS A 53 -1.21 -5.88 -5.61
CA CYS A 53 -1.10 -5.87 -7.06
C CYS A 53 0.20 -6.48 -7.57
N MET A 54 1.30 -6.26 -6.87
CA MET A 54 2.65 -6.61 -7.30
C MET A 54 3.03 -8.07 -6.97
N CYS A 55 2.66 -8.54 -5.78
CA CYS A 55 3.10 -9.82 -5.22
C CYS A 55 1.95 -10.71 -4.73
N GLY A 56 0.73 -10.20 -4.66
CA GLY A 56 -0.44 -10.96 -4.21
C GLY A 56 -0.73 -10.88 -2.71
N GLN A 57 -1.78 -11.58 -2.30
CA GLN A 57 -2.37 -11.53 -0.96
C GLN A 57 -1.39 -11.93 0.15
N GLU A 58 -0.68 -13.04 -0.04
CA GLU A 58 0.25 -13.56 0.97
C GLU A 58 1.38 -12.56 1.29
N CYS A 59 1.94 -11.96 0.26
CA CYS A 59 2.98 -10.93 0.41
C CYS A 59 2.48 -9.72 1.20
N MET A 60 1.28 -9.24 0.86
CA MET A 60 0.64 -8.14 1.57
C MET A 60 0.38 -8.50 3.05
N ASP A 61 -0.07 -9.71 3.33
CA ASP A 61 -0.39 -10.15 4.70
C ASP A 61 0.88 -10.29 5.55
N VAL A 62 1.94 -10.90 5.04
CA VAL A 62 3.24 -11.03 5.73
C VAL A 62 3.83 -9.65 6.05
N PHE A 63 3.79 -8.74 5.09
CA PHE A 63 4.25 -7.36 5.33
C PHE A 63 3.43 -6.69 6.44
N THR A 64 2.11 -6.81 6.37
CA THR A 64 1.19 -6.21 7.34
C THR A 64 1.45 -6.71 8.76
N ASP A 65 1.51 -8.02 8.93
CA ASP A 65 1.72 -8.66 10.24
C ASP A 65 3.08 -8.25 10.83
N THR A 66 4.11 -8.22 9.99
CA THR A 66 5.46 -7.80 10.39
C THR A 66 5.47 -6.32 10.81
N TYR A 67 4.85 -5.45 10.02
CA TYR A 67 4.77 -4.02 10.31
C TYR A 67 4.01 -3.75 11.61
N LEU A 68 2.83 -4.34 11.79
CA LEU A 68 2.03 -4.16 12.99
C LEU A 68 2.73 -4.68 14.23
N SER A 69 3.38 -5.84 14.16
CA SER A 69 4.13 -6.42 15.28
C SER A 69 5.30 -5.55 15.75
N LYS A 70 5.95 -4.84 14.82
CA LYS A 70 7.11 -3.99 15.11
C LYS A 70 6.72 -2.56 15.50
N SER A 71 5.67 -2.02 14.90
CA SER A 71 5.28 -0.62 15.10
C SER A 71 4.40 -0.41 16.34
N GLY A 72 3.63 -1.42 16.74
CA GLY A 72 2.69 -1.34 17.86
C GLY A 72 1.54 -0.34 17.62
N ILE A 73 1.27 0.05 16.38
CA ILE A 73 0.15 0.93 16.04
C ILE A 73 -1.19 0.21 16.16
N ASP A 74 -2.23 0.94 16.50
CA ASP A 74 -3.60 0.43 16.51
C ASP A 74 -4.14 0.35 15.08
N SER A 75 -4.45 -0.87 14.62
CA SER A 75 -4.94 -1.13 13.27
C SER A 75 -6.47 -1.13 13.13
N THR A 76 -7.20 -0.75 14.16
CA THR A 76 -8.68 -0.77 14.17
C THR A 76 -9.28 -0.05 12.96
N TYR A 77 -8.70 1.07 12.55
CA TYR A 77 -9.17 1.87 11.41
C TYR A 77 -8.47 1.56 10.08
N LEU A 78 -7.63 0.53 10.02
CA LEU A 78 -6.96 0.17 8.77
C LEU A 78 -7.92 0.03 7.59
N PRO A 79 -9.10 -0.61 7.72
CA PRO A 79 -10.03 -0.73 6.59
C PRO A 79 -10.54 0.63 6.05
N VAL A 80 -10.67 1.62 6.91
CA VAL A 80 -11.05 2.99 6.48
C VAL A 80 -9.92 3.61 5.66
N TYR A 81 -8.67 3.49 6.13
CA TYR A 81 -7.50 3.99 5.39
C TYR A 81 -7.27 3.24 4.08
N GLU A 82 -7.62 1.95 4.01
CA GLU A 82 -7.60 1.18 2.75
C GLU A 82 -8.58 1.75 1.72
N LEU A 83 -9.78 2.15 2.13
CA LEU A 83 -10.72 2.82 1.22
C LEU A 83 -10.19 4.19 0.76
N ILE A 84 -9.54 4.94 1.66
CA ILE A 84 -8.89 6.21 1.29
C ILE A 84 -7.74 5.96 0.31
N ALA A 85 -6.87 4.98 0.58
CA ALA A 85 -5.77 4.61 -0.30
C ALA A 85 -6.26 4.16 -1.69
N ALA A 86 -7.41 3.46 -1.76
CA ALA A 86 -8.02 3.03 -3.00
C ALA A 86 -8.50 4.18 -3.92
N LEU A 87 -8.58 5.40 -3.40
CA LEU A 87 -8.87 6.58 -4.22
C LEU A 87 -7.69 7.00 -5.12
N ARG A 88 -6.46 6.65 -4.74
CA ARG A 88 -5.25 7.04 -5.50
C ARG A 88 -5.25 6.47 -6.93
N PRO A 89 -5.48 5.16 -7.17
CA PRO A 89 -5.55 4.59 -8.51
C PRO A 89 -6.89 4.82 -9.21
N ALA A 90 -7.92 5.29 -8.52
CA ALA A 90 -9.23 5.51 -9.11
C ALA A 90 -9.15 6.50 -10.28
N GLY A 91 -9.59 6.06 -11.46
CA GLY A 91 -9.50 6.85 -12.70
C GLY A 91 -8.10 6.87 -13.36
N LYS A 92 -7.09 6.23 -12.77
CA LYS A 92 -5.70 6.21 -13.26
C LYS A 92 -5.19 4.80 -13.57
N ILE A 93 -6.04 3.78 -13.52
CA ILE A 93 -5.63 2.37 -13.66
C ILE A 93 -4.91 2.12 -14.99
N SER A 94 -5.40 2.71 -16.09
CA SER A 94 -4.75 2.53 -17.40
C SER A 94 -3.35 3.16 -17.46
N GLU A 95 -3.17 4.32 -16.83
CA GLU A 95 -1.88 5.01 -16.73
C GLU A 95 -0.89 4.19 -15.89
N TRP A 96 -1.33 3.71 -14.74
CA TRP A 96 -0.50 2.91 -13.84
C TRP A 96 -0.13 1.55 -14.46
N ALA A 97 -1.06 0.92 -15.20
CA ALA A 97 -0.77 -0.31 -15.93
C ALA A 97 0.34 -0.12 -16.98
N GLY A 98 0.36 1.04 -17.68
CA GLY A 98 1.46 1.42 -18.55
C GLY A 98 2.79 1.52 -17.82
N GLY A 99 2.81 2.13 -16.64
CA GLY A 99 4.00 2.22 -15.81
C GLY A 99 4.57 0.85 -15.40
N TRP A 100 3.73 -0.11 -15.05
CA TRP A 100 4.16 -1.49 -14.74
C TRP A 100 4.80 -2.17 -15.96
N HIS A 101 4.24 -1.97 -17.14
CA HIS A 101 4.82 -2.48 -18.39
C HIS A 101 6.24 -1.94 -18.60
N ASP A 102 6.44 -0.63 -18.41
CA ASP A 102 7.75 0.03 -18.57
C ASP A 102 8.78 -0.47 -17.55
N LEU A 103 8.32 -0.94 -16.39
CA LEU A 103 9.15 -1.58 -15.35
C LEU A 103 9.38 -3.09 -15.59
N GLY A 104 8.99 -3.63 -16.77
CA GLY A 104 9.16 -5.03 -17.10
C GLY A 104 8.11 -5.98 -16.51
N ARG A 105 7.04 -5.44 -15.94
CA ARG A 105 5.93 -6.20 -15.33
C ARG A 105 4.66 -6.11 -16.18
N ALA A 106 4.76 -6.52 -17.45
CA ALA A 106 3.61 -6.55 -18.37
C ALA A 106 2.47 -7.50 -17.92
N ASP A 107 2.75 -8.40 -17.00
CA ASP A 107 1.77 -9.24 -16.32
C ASP A 107 0.80 -8.43 -15.45
N ILE A 108 1.21 -7.26 -14.96
CA ILE A 108 0.35 -6.33 -14.21
C ILE A 108 -0.30 -5.36 -15.19
N ASN A 109 -1.22 -5.87 -15.97
CA ASN A 109 -1.95 -5.10 -16.99
C ASN A 109 -3.21 -4.43 -16.41
N HIS A 110 -3.94 -3.71 -17.28
CA HIS A 110 -5.16 -3.00 -16.89
C HIS A 110 -6.18 -3.89 -16.18
N ASP A 111 -6.46 -5.08 -16.72
CA ASP A 111 -7.49 -5.97 -16.18
C ASP A 111 -7.09 -6.54 -14.81
N ILE A 112 -5.81 -6.89 -14.65
CA ILE A 112 -5.24 -7.33 -13.37
C ILE A 112 -5.32 -6.22 -12.33
N MET A 113 -4.95 -5.00 -12.69
CA MET A 113 -5.04 -3.85 -11.77
C MET A 113 -6.48 -3.51 -11.39
N LEU A 114 -7.41 -3.60 -12.36
CA LEU A 114 -8.83 -3.37 -12.09
C LEU A 114 -9.40 -4.43 -11.12
N ALA A 115 -9.07 -5.70 -11.33
CA ALA A 115 -9.46 -6.79 -10.45
C ALA A 115 -8.86 -6.62 -9.05
N CYS A 116 -7.59 -6.24 -8.96
CA CYS A 116 -6.89 -5.97 -7.72
C CYS A 116 -7.53 -4.81 -6.93
N HIS A 117 -7.81 -3.71 -7.60
CA HIS A 117 -8.48 -2.55 -7.02
C HIS A 117 -9.87 -2.90 -6.47
N LYS A 118 -10.65 -3.69 -7.23
CA LYS A 118 -11.94 -4.20 -6.78
C LYS A 118 -11.81 -5.08 -5.53
N LYS A 119 -10.88 -6.04 -5.56
CA LYS A 119 -10.63 -6.96 -4.44
C LYS A 119 -10.20 -6.19 -3.19
N PHE A 120 -9.28 -5.24 -3.32
CA PHE A 120 -8.80 -4.43 -2.20
C PHE A 120 -9.94 -3.69 -1.50
N ARG A 121 -10.79 -3.01 -2.24
CA ARG A 121 -11.97 -2.32 -1.70
C ARG A 121 -12.98 -3.27 -1.05
N GLN A 122 -13.25 -4.42 -1.67
CA GLN A 122 -14.17 -5.41 -1.14
C GLN A 122 -13.68 -5.99 0.19
N ASN A 123 -12.38 -6.26 0.30
CA ASN A 123 -11.76 -6.73 1.54
C ASN A 123 -11.89 -5.70 2.66
N ALA A 124 -11.62 -4.42 2.36
CA ALA A 124 -11.76 -3.34 3.33
C ALA A 124 -13.22 -3.22 3.83
N LEU A 125 -14.19 -3.19 2.92
CA LEU A 125 -15.61 -3.14 3.27
C LEU A 125 -16.05 -4.35 4.11
N ALA A 126 -15.64 -5.56 3.74
CA ALA A 126 -15.95 -6.77 4.50
C ALA A 126 -15.36 -6.73 5.93
N SER A 127 -14.17 -6.15 6.09
CA SER A 127 -13.52 -5.98 7.39
C SER A 127 -14.24 -4.98 8.30
N MET A 128 -14.87 -3.96 7.71
CA MET A 128 -15.66 -2.96 8.47
C MET A 128 -16.99 -3.52 9.00
N LEU A 129 -17.50 -4.58 8.37
CA LEU A 129 -18.79 -5.19 8.73
C LEU A 129 -18.66 -6.33 9.78
N ARG A 130 -17.45 -6.65 10.20
CA ARG A 130 -17.15 -7.64 11.25
C ARG A 130 -17.02 -6.96 12.60
#